data_de0482638f4161f46dbd2070811f487a
#
_entry.id   de0482638f4161f46dbd2070811f487a
#
_cell.length_a   1.000
_cell.length_b   1.000
_cell.length_c   1.000
_cell.angle_alpha   90.00
_cell.angle_beta   90.00
_cell.angle_gamma   90.00
#
_symmetry.space_group_name_H-M   'P 1'
#
loop_
_entity.id
_entity.type
_entity.pdbx_description
1 polymer ?
#
loop_
_entity_poly.entity_id
_entity_poly.type
_entity_poly.pdbx_seq_one_letter_code
_entity_poly.pdbx_strand_id
1 'polypeptide(L)'
;MTAKTKESKKIRDLIRIGVFSALWIAVSWIIACTIGFFPPILLVLPCILSIAGALILVVMLSKINIRGGILISSFLFSLCLFSMVPYGLLFICTFVGGIIGEIIYNTAGKNSNAGKVIGITFPMLGLALGEYIPLCYMQDAFRSFYADKFTSPVGDAAMEIINTPLVIMLVAVTIICSVLGCLWGKKIVAKRMTSQGSQNN
;
A
#
# COMPACT_ATOMS: atom_id res chain seq x y z
N MET A 1 -6.00 7.74 -35.45
CA MET A 1 -6.38 8.10 -34.05
C MET A 1 -5.75 9.46 -33.75
N THR A 2 -6.52 10.53 -33.65
CA THR A 2 -6.01 11.89 -33.53
C THR A 2 -5.31 12.14 -32.18
N ALA A 3 -4.29 13.01 -32.16
CA ALA A 3 -3.51 13.35 -30.93
C ALA A 3 -4.43 13.75 -29.77
N LYS A 4 -5.51 14.49 -30.02
CA LYS A 4 -6.54 14.92 -29.06
C LYS A 4 -7.24 13.75 -28.36
N THR A 5 -7.48 12.64 -29.06
CA THR A 5 -8.12 11.44 -28.45
C THR A 5 -7.15 10.69 -27.53
N LYS A 6 -5.85 10.71 -27.82
CA LYS A 6 -4.80 10.06 -27.00
C LYS A 6 -4.56 10.84 -25.70
N GLU A 7 -4.60 12.18 -25.78
CA GLU A 7 -4.47 13.07 -24.63
C GLU A 7 -5.66 12.94 -23.66
N SER A 8 -6.88 12.94 -24.18
CA SER A 8 -8.10 12.72 -23.38
C SER A 8 -8.09 11.38 -22.64
N LYS A 9 -7.54 10.30 -23.24
CA LYS A 9 -7.38 9.01 -22.56
C LYS A 9 -6.38 9.06 -21.41
N LYS A 10 -5.24 9.75 -21.57
CA LYS A 10 -4.24 9.90 -20.53
C LYS A 10 -4.78 10.69 -19.32
N ILE A 11 -5.50 11.79 -19.57
CA ILE A 11 -6.11 12.59 -18.50
C ILE A 11 -7.11 11.75 -17.70
N ARG A 12 -7.95 10.98 -18.38
CA ARG A 12 -8.91 10.08 -17.72
C ARG A 12 -8.24 9.02 -16.86
N ASP A 13 -7.15 8.44 -17.34
CA ASP A 13 -6.39 7.44 -16.59
C ASP A 13 -5.70 8.08 -15.36
N LEU A 14 -5.19 9.30 -15.48
CA LEU A 14 -4.62 10.05 -14.36
C LEU A 14 -5.68 10.38 -13.29
N ILE A 15 -6.88 10.80 -13.70
CA ILE A 15 -8.01 11.02 -12.78
C ILE A 15 -8.35 9.72 -12.04
N ARG A 16 -8.37 8.58 -12.74
CA ARG A 16 -8.60 7.27 -12.11
C ARG A 16 -7.55 6.94 -11.06
N ILE A 17 -6.27 7.16 -11.36
CA ILE A 17 -5.19 6.95 -10.39
C ILE A 17 -5.44 7.81 -9.14
N GLY A 18 -5.75 9.10 -9.31
CA GLY A 18 -6.06 9.99 -8.19
C GLY A 18 -7.22 9.49 -7.33
N VAL A 19 -8.33 9.08 -7.96
CA VAL A 19 -9.52 8.55 -7.24
C VAL A 19 -9.19 7.25 -6.48
N PHE A 20 -8.47 6.32 -7.09
CA PHE A 20 -8.09 5.07 -6.42
C PHE A 20 -7.05 5.29 -5.32
N SER A 21 -6.13 6.25 -5.49
CA SER A 21 -5.19 6.63 -4.44
C SER A 21 -5.91 7.26 -3.25
N ALA A 22 -6.86 8.16 -3.49
CA ALA A 22 -7.69 8.76 -2.45
C ALA A 22 -8.51 7.68 -1.70
N LEU A 23 -9.06 6.71 -2.44
CA LEU A 23 -9.77 5.57 -1.84
C LEU A 23 -8.83 4.73 -0.95
N TRP A 24 -7.61 4.45 -1.43
CA TRP A 24 -6.61 3.71 -0.64
C TRP A 24 -6.25 4.47 0.64
N ILE A 25 -5.98 5.77 0.55
CA ILE A 25 -5.70 6.63 1.70
C ILE A 25 -6.88 6.58 2.69
N ALA A 26 -8.12 6.83 2.22
CA ALA A 26 -9.30 6.88 3.07
C ALA A 26 -9.54 5.54 3.79
N VAL A 27 -9.48 4.42 3.08
CA VAL A 27 -9.64 3.08 3.68
C VAL A 27 -8.54 2.80 4.71
N SER A 28 -7.29 3.15 4.41
CA SER A 28 -6.18 2.96 5.32
C SER A 28 -6.32 3.78 6.59
N TRP A 29 -6.76 5.04 6.48
CA TRP A 29 -7.03 5.90 7.63
C TRP A 29 -8.17 5.37 8.49
N ILE A 30 -9.27 4.91 7.90
CA ILE A 30 -10.39 4.30 8.63
C ILE A 30 -9.90 3.09 9.41
N ILE A 31 -9.14 2.20 8.79
CA ILE A 31 -8.58 1.01 9.44
C ILE A 31 -7.63 1.43 10.58
N ALA A 32 -6.69 2.34 10.32
CA ALA A 32 -5.74 2.80 11.33
C ALA A 32 -6.42 3.47 12.53
N CYS A 33 -7.40 4.33 12.30
CA CYS A 33 -8.16 5.00 13.38
C CYS A 33 -9.06 4.05 14.16
N THR A 34 -9.51 2.94 13.55
CA THR A 34 -10.43 2.00 14.23
C THR A 34 -9.67 1.01 15.10
N ILE A 35 -8.54 0.49 14.62
CA ILE A 35 -7.85 -0.63 15.28
C ILE A 35 -6.42 -0.31 15.73
N GLY A 36 -5.81 0.77 15.23
CA GLY A 36 -4.41 1.14 15.51
C GLY A 36 -4.15 1.57 16.96
N PHE A 37 -5.18 1.78 17.79
CA PHE A 37 -5.04 2.14 19.20
C PHE A 37 -4.74 0.96 20.14
N PHE A 38 -4.75 -0.26 19.65
CA PHE A 38 -4.41 -1.46 20.42
C PHE A 38 -2.97 -1.87 20.16
N PRO A 39 -2.06 -1.90 21.18
CA PRO A 39 -0.64 -2.15 20.98
C PRO A 39 -0.31 -3.41 20.15
N PRO A 40 -0.88 -4.59 20.42
CA PRO A 40 -0.61 -5.78 19.60
C PRO A 40 -1.12 -5.63 18.16
N ILE A 41 -2.20 -4.88 17.96
CA ILE A 41 -2.82 -4.68 16.64
C ILE A 41 -2.02 -3.65 15.82
N LEU A 42 -1.37 -2.68 16.47
CA LEU A 42 -0.46 -1.77 15.79
C LEU A 42 0.61 -2.55 15.02
N LEU A 43 1.18 -3.59 15.61
CA LEU A 43 2.18 -4.43 14.93
C LEU A 43 1.63 -5.22 13.74
N VAL A 44 0.33 -5.54 13.75
CA VAL A 44 -0.33 -6.27 12.65
C VAL A 44 -0.94 -5.30 11.61
N LEU A 45 -0.98 -4.01 11.92
CA LEU A 45 -1.61 -3.00 11.07
C LEU A 45 -1.10 -3.00 9.62
N PRO A 46 0.22 -3.05 9.32
CA PRO A 46 0.70 -3.14 7.94
C PRO A 46 0.21 -4.38 7.20
N CYS A 47 0.01 -5.50 7.89
CA CYS A 47 -0.52 -6.73 7.29
C CYS A 47 -1.97 -6.52 6.80
N ILE A 48 -2.80 -5.88 7.63
CA ILE A 48 -4.20 -5.59 7.29
C ILE A 48 -4.28 -4.54 6.17
N LEU A 49 -3.48 -3.47 6.28
CA LEU A 49 -3.41 -2.42 5.26
C LEU A 49 -2.93 -2.95 3.91
N SER A 50 -2.04 -3.96 3.91
CA SER A 50 -1.54 -4.56 2.68
C SER A 50 -2.59 -5.36 1.93
N ILE A 51 -3.56 -6.00 2.61
CA ILE A 51 -4.69 -6.65 1.95
C ILE A 51 -5.54 -5.63 1.22
N ALA A 52 -5.95 -4.57 1.93
CA ALA A 52 -6.80 -3.51 1.37
C ALA A 52 -6.10 -2.75 0.24
N GLY A 53 -4.85 -2.35 0.47
CA GLY A 53 -4.04 -1.63 -0.52
C GLY A 53 -3.78 -2.45 -1.78
N ALA A 54 -3.39 -3.70 -1.64
CA ALA A 54 -3.15 -4.59 -2.77
C ALA A 54 -4.42 -4.84 -3.60
N LEU A 55 -5.58 -5.02 -2.94
CA LEU A 55 -6.87 -5.15 -3.60
C LEU A 55 -7.20 -3.91 -4.43
N ILE A 56 -7.07 -2.72 -3.83
CA ILE A 56 -7.37 -1.45 -4.50
C ILE A 56 -6.43 -1.23 -5.69
N LEU A 57 -5.13 -1.47 -5.53
CA LEU A 57 -4.14 -1.31 -6.60
C LEU A 57 -4.38 -2.28 -7.76
N VAL A 58 -4.74 -3.55 -7.51
CA VAL A 58 -5.11 -4.50 -8.58
C VAL A 58 -6.30 -3.99 -9.38
N VAL A 59 -7.36 -3.53 -8.70
CA VAL A 59 -8.55 -2.99 -9.36
C VAL A 59 -8.20 -1.73 -10.16
N MET A 60 -7.40 -0.84 -9.61
CA MET A 60 -6.90 0.35 -10.32
C MET A 60 -6.15 -0.03 -11.59
N LEU A 61 -5.14 -0.92 -11.49
CA LEU A 61 -4.33 -1.35 -12.63
C LEU A 61 -5.16 -2.04 -13.72
N SER A 62 -6.31 -2.63 -13.39
CA SER A 62 -7.23 -3.17 -14.37
C SER A 62 -8.00 -2.10 -15.17
N LYS A 63 -8.03 -0.86 -14.69
CA LYS A 63 -8.79 0.25 -15.27
C LYS A 63 -7.94 1.31 -15.97
N ILE A 64 -6.63 1.24 -15.83
CA ILE A 64 -5.68 2.20 -16.41
C ILE A 64 -4.77 1.52 -17.43
N ASN A 65 -4.35 2.28 -18.44
CA ASN A 65 -3.43 1.80 -19.48
C ASN A 65 -2.10 2.58 -19.49
N ILE A 66 -1.97 3.62 -18.68
CA ILE A 66 -0.73 4.39 -18.58
C ILE A 66 0.28 3.71 -17.64
N ARG A 67 1.56 4.03 -17.84
CA ARG A 67 2.65 3.66 -16.94
C ARG A 67 2.68 4.62 -15.76
N GLY A 68 3.23 4.19 -14.63
CA GLY A 68 3.37 5.02 -13.44
C GLY A 68 2.22 4.88 -12.44
N GLY A 69 1.29 3.96 -12.64
CA GLY A 69 0.12 3.80 -11.76
C GLY A 69 0.51 3.45 -10.33
N ILE A 70 1.42 2.49 -10.14
CA ILE A 70 1.90 2.10 -8.81
C ILE A 70 2.72 3.23 -8.19
N LEU A 71 3.62 3.85 -8.95
CA LEU A 71 4.48 4.93 -8.50
C LEU A 71 3.69 6.13 -7.99
N ILE A 72 2.74 6.63 -8.79
CA ILE A 72 1.93 7.82 -8.44
C ILE A 72 1.07 7.51 -7.20
N SER A 73 0.42 6.35 -7.16
CA SER A 73 -0.40 5.95 -6.02
C SER A 73 0.42 5.79 -4.74
N SER A 74 1.60 5.18 -4.83
CA SER A 74 2.50 5.03 -3.68
C SER A 74 3.05 6.36 -3.21
N PHE A 75 3.36 7.29 -4.12
CA PHE A 75 3.79 8.64 -3.78
C PHE A 75 2.69 9.41 -3.02
N LEU A 76 1.46 9.42 -3.54
CA LEU A 76 0.33 10.09 -2.89
C LEU A 76 0.03 9.49 -1.52
N PHE A 77 0.05 8.17 -1.41
CA PHE A 77 -0.17 7.48 -0.16
C PHE A 77 0.95 7.77 0.85
N SER A 78 2.22 7.65 0.43
CA SER A 78 3.36 7.88 1.31
C SER A 78 3.44 9.34 1.79
N LEU A 79 3.02 10.31 0.95
CA LEU A 79 2.98 11.72 1.33
C LEU A 79 2.05 11.96 2.54
N CYS A 80 0.93 11.24 2.62
CA CYS A 80 0.03 11.30 3.77
C CYS A 80 0.64 10.68 5.04
N LEU A 81 1.63 9.81 4.89
CA LEU A 81 2.30 9.13 6.00
C LEU A 81 3.58 9.84 6.47
N PHE A 82 3.97 10.95 5.82
CA PHE A 82 5.25 11.64 6.06
C PHE A 82 5.47 12.02 7.53
N SER A 83 4.42 12.48 8.23
CA SER A 83 4.49 12.93 9.62
C SER A 83 4.04 11.88 10.64
N MET A 84 3.96 10.60 10.25
CA MET A 84 3.50 9.53 11.14
C MET A 84 4.62 8.84 11.92
N VAL A 85 5.85 8.93 11.45
CA VAL A 85 7.02 8.26 12.04
C VAL A 85 8.22 9.20 12.01
N PRO A 86 9.19 9.05 12.95
CA PRO A 86 10.42 9.84 12.95
C PRO A 86 11.12 9.80 11.59
N TYR A 87 11.73 10.92 11.23
CA TYR A 87 12.51 11.09 9.98
C TYR A 87 11.73 10.79 8.68
N GLY A 88 10.42 10.66 8.73
CA GLY A 88 9.60 10.33 7.56
C GLY A 88 9.91 8.96 6.95
N LEU A 89 10.38 7.99 7.76
CA LEU A 89 10.77 6.65 7.27
C LEU A 89 9.61 5.92 6.57
N LEU A 90 8.39 6.09 7.06
CA LEU A 90 7.20 5.54 6.40
C LEU A 90 7.03 6.08 4.97
N PHE A 91 7.23 7.38 4.78
CA PHE A 91 7.23 8.00 3.45
C PHE A 91 8.34 7.41 2.57
N ILE A 92 9.59 7.42 3.05
CA ILE A 92 10.75 7.01 2.28
C ILE A 92 10.62 5.54 1.86
N CYS A 93 10.36 4.63 2.80
CA CYS A 93 10.27 3.20 2.53
C CYS A 93 9.10 2.85 1.59
N THR A 94 7.92 3.45 1.81
CA THR A 94 6.75 3.21 0.96
C THR A 94 6.96 3.75 -0.45
N PHE A 95 7.55 4.93 -0.60
CA PHE A 95 7.84 5.53 -1.89
C PHE A 95 8.90 4.75 -2.66
N VAL A 96 10.00 4.37 -2.02
CA VAL A 96 11.04 3.51 -2.62
C VAL A 96 10.43 2.16 -3.04
N GLY A 97 9.61 1.56 -2.18
CA GLY A 97 8.83 0.36 -2.52
C GLY A 97 7.96 0.58 -3.77
N GLY A 98 7.32 1.75 -3.89
CA GLY A 98 6.55 2.15 -5.07
C GLY A 98 7.38 2.26 -6.35
N ILE A 99 8.59 2.82 -6.26
CA ILE A 99 9.54 2.91 -7.39
C ILE A 99 9.93 1.49 -7.85
N ILE A 100 10.37 0.65 -6.93
CA ILE A 100 10.77 -0.73 -7.24
C ILE A 100 9.59 -1.51 -7.81
N GLY A 101 8.41 -1.36 -7.21
CA GLY A 101 7.18 -1.99 -7.66
C GLY A 101 6.78 -1.60 -9.08
N GLU A 102 6.90 -0.31 -9.44
CA GLU A 102 6.63 0.18 -10.80
C GLU A 102 7.64 -0.35 -11.81
N ILE A 103 8.93 -0.41 -11.45
CA ILE A 103 9.98 -0.99 -12.31
C ILE A 103 9.67 -2.46 -12.59
N ILE A 104 9.38 -3.26 -11.55
CA ILE A 104 9.06 -4.68 -11.70
C ILE A 104 7.79 -4.86 -12.52
N TYR A 105 6.75 -4.06 -12.27
CA TYR A 105 5.51 -4.11 -13.05
C TYR A 105 5.74 -3.83 -14.54
N ASN A 106 6.62 -2.88 -14.87
CA ASN A 106 6.91 -2.55 -16.26
C ASN A 106 7.87 -3.55 -16.95
N THR A 107 8.80 -4.17 -16.20
CA THR A 107 9.80 -5.12 -16.73
C THR A 107 9.30 -6.56 -16.75
N ALA A 108 8.71 -7.03 -15.66
CA ALA A 108 8.15 -8.39 -15.54
C ALA A 108 6.84 -8.59 -16.33
N GLY A 109 6.39 -7.53 -16.97
CA GLY A 109 5.34 -7.56 -17.97
C GLY A 109 3.95 -7.21 -17.44
N LYS A 110 3.37 -6.21 -18.07
CA LYS A 110 1.93 -5.90 -17.96
C LYS A 110 1.04 -7.11 -18.21
N ASN A 111 1.55 -8.10 -18.93
CA ASN A 111 0.86 -9.33 -19.31
C ASN A 111 1.09 -10.48 -18.32
N SER A 112 2.06 -10.36 -17.40
CA SER A 112 2.31 -11.39 -16.38
C SER A 112 1.50 -11.14 -15.13
N ASN A 113 0.74 -12.14 -14.71
CA ASN A 113 0.03 -12.10 -13.43
C ASN A 113 0.99 -12.03 -12.26
N ALA A 114 2.15 -12.69 -12.35
CA ALA A 114 3.19 -12.67 -11.32
C ALA A 114 3.82 -11.27 -11.20
N GLY A 115 4.18 -10.63 -12.31
CA GLY A 115 4.74 -9.28 -12.32
C GLY A 115 3.81 -8.24 -11.69
N LYS A 116 2.48 -8.36 -11.89
CA LYS A 116 1.48 -7.50 -11.23
C LYS A 116 1.47 -7.69 -9.73
N VAL A 117 1.45 -8.95 -9.26
CA VAL A 117 1.42 -9.26 -7.83
C VAL A 117 2.70 -8.78 -7.16
N ILE A 118 3.85 -9.10 -7.72
CA ILE A 118 5.15 -8.70 -7.16
C ILE A 118 5.24 -7.17 -7.13
N GLY A 119 4.93 -6.48 -8.23
CA GLY A 119 4.98 -5.01 -8.29
C GLY A 119 4.12 -4.33 -7.23
N ILE A 120 2.92 -4.86 -6.94
CA ILE A 120 2.03 -4.33 -5.89
C ILE A 120 2.55 -4.68 -4.49
N THR A 121 3.22 -5.80 -4.31
CA THR A 121 3.73 -6.22 -3.00
C THR A 121 4.86 -5.31 -2.50
N PHE A 122 5.68 -4.72 -3.38
CA PHE A 122 6.79 -3.87 -2.96
C PHE A 122 6.38 -2.61 -2.20
N PRO A 123 5.40 -1.78 -2.61
CA PRO A 123 4.94 -0.66 -1.79
C PRO A 123 4.33 -1.11 -0.44
N MET A 124 3.69 -2.28 -0.38
CA MET A 124 3.19 -2.84 0.88
C MET A 124 4.33 -3.27 1.80
N LEU A 125 5.39 -3.85 1.22
CA LEU A 125 6.61 -4.17 1.94
C LEU A 125 7.31 -2.90 2.46
N GLY A 126 7.36 -1.84 1.65
CA GLY A 126 7.88 -0.54 2.05
C GLY A 126 7.11 0.05 3.23
N LEU A 127 5.78 -0.05 3.22
CA LEU A 127 4.92 0.36 4.33
C LEU A 127 5.28 -0.38 5.63
N ALA A 128 5.40 -1.71 5.57
CA ALA A 128 5.75 -2.54 6.71
C ALA A 128 7.14 -2.22 7.27
N LEU A 129 8.15 -2.10 6.40
CA LEU A 129 9.50 -1.75 6.81
C LEU A 129 9.57 -0.34 7.40
N GLY A 130 8.86 0.62 6.81
CA GLY A 130 8.79 1.99 7.30
C GLY A 130 8.19 2.11 8.70
N GLU A 131 7.34 1.17 9.12
CA GLU A 131 6.76 1.10 10.46
C GLU A 131 7.64 0.31 11.42
N TYR A 132 8.14 -0.87 11.02
CA TYR A 132 8.86 -1.76 11.92
C TYR A 132 10.29 -1.32 12.21
N ILE A 133 10.97 -0.65 11.28
CA ILE A 133 12.35 -0.19 11.49
C ILE A 133 12.42 0.81 12.67
N PRO A 134 11.61 1.88 12.71
CA PRO A 134 11.64 2.79 13.85
C PRO A 134 11.24 2.13 15.17
N LEU A 135 10.23 1.27 15.15
CA LEU A 135 9.74 0.58 16.34
C LEU A 135 10.76 -0.39 16.94
N CYS A 136 11.56 -1.08 16.11
CA CYS A 136 12.50 -2.08 16.57
C CYS A 136 13.91 -1.54 16.81
N TYR A 137 14.40 -0.65 15.92
CA TYR A 137 15.81 -0.24 15.90
C TYR A 137 16.05 1.23 16.25
N MET A 138 15.00 2.06 16.33
CA MET A 138 15.09 3.49 16.61
C MET A 138 14.14 3.92 17.72
N GLN A 139 14.04 3.12 18.77
CA GLN A 139 13.07 3.30 19.85
C GLN A 139 13.17 4.67 20.53
N ASP A 140 14.38 5.17 20.79
CA ASP A 140 14.58 6.48 21.42
C ASP A 140 14.08 7.62 20.53
N ALA A 141 14.34 7.56 19.23
CA ALA A 141 13.82 8.53 18.28
C ALA A 141 12.29 8.43 18.15
N PHE A 142 11.75 7.22 18.21
CA PHE A 142 10.31 7.00 18.19
C PHE A 142 9.63 7.55 19.45
N ARG A 143 10.18 7.28 20.65
CA ARG A 143 9.70 7.81 21.91
C ARG A 143 9.74 9.34 21.95
N SER A 144 10.84 9.95 21.56
CA SER A 144 10.96 11.42 21.51
C SER A 144 9.98 12.05 20.53
N PHE A 145 9.71 11.39 19.40
CA PHE A 145 8.75 11.87 18.40
C PHE A 145 7.30 11.81 18.87
N TYR A 146 6.96 10.86 19.75
CA TYR A 146 5.62 10.65 20.27
C TYR A 146 5.41 11.14 21.71
N ALA A 147 6.44 11.69 22.38
CA ALA A 147 6.42 12.04 23.80
C ALA A 147 5.19 12.86 24.23
N ASP A 148 4.77 13.80 23.37
CA ASP A 148 3.63 14.70 23.65
C ASP A 148 2.33 14.27 22.94
N LYS A 149 2.30 13.07 22.34
CA LYS A 149 1.14 12.60 21.57
C LYS A 149 0.29 11.61 22.38
N PHE A 150 -1.01 11.67 22.17
CA PHE A 150 -1.98 10.76 22.80
C PHE A 150 -1.68 9.26 22.56
N THR A 151 -1.00 8.93 21.46
CA THR A 151 -0.64 7.55 21.07
C THR A 151 0.65 7.03 21.73
N SER A 152 1.35 7.81 22.52
CA SER A 152 2.60 7.41 23.21
C SER A 152 2.51 6.07 23.95
N PRO A 153 1.49 5.81 24.80
CA PRO A 153 1.40 4.54 25.53
C PRO A 153 1.27 3.31 24.63
N VAL A 154 0.60 3.49 23.47
CA VAL A 154 0.42 2.41 22.48
C VAL A 154 1.76 2.08 21.80
N GLY A 155 2.53 3.11 21.45
CA GLY A 155 3.86 2.97 20.88
C GLY A 155 4.84 2.31 21.87
N ASP A 156 4.84 2.73 23.14
CA ASP A 156 5.70 2.15 24.18
C ASP A 156 5.42 0.67 24.39
N ALA A 157 4.15 0.28 24.51
CA ALA A 157 3.75 -1.12 24.64
C ALA A 157 4.08 -1.96 23.39
N ALA A 158 4.01 -1.37 22.20
CA ALA A 158 4.43 -2.06 20.98
C ALA A 158 5.95 -2.27 20.91
N MET A 159 6.73 -1.30 21.41
CA MET A 159 8.19 -1.39 21.47
C MET A 159 8.68 -2.43 22.49
N GLU A 160 7.92 -2.73 23.54
CA GLU A 160 8.26 -3.81 24.48
C GLU A 160 8.10 -5.21 23.86
N ILE A 161 7.16 -5.35 22.93
CA ILE A 161 6.83 -6.64 22.30
C ILE A 161 7.71 -6.92 21.08
N ILE A 162 8.10 -5.86 20.34
CA ILE A 162 8.78 -6.02 19.04
C ILE A 162 10.24 -6.44 19.23
N ASN A 163 10.62 -7.43 18.42
CA ASN A 163 12.00 -7.90 18.32
C ASN A 163 12.32 -8.32 16.87
N THR A 164 13.59 -8.49 16.53
CA THR A 164 14.02 -8.81 15.16
C THR A 164 13.36 -10.06 14.58
N PRO A 165 13.25 -11.21 15.30
CA PRO A 165 12.52 -12.37 14.79
C PRO A 165 11.04 -12.08 14.49
N LEU A 166 10.37 -11.29 15.34
CA LEU A 166 8.98 -10.89 15.14
C LEU A 166 8.83 -9.99 13.91
N VAL A 167 9.76 -9.05 13.71
CA VAL A 167 9.78 -8.20 12.49
C VAL A 167 9.87 -9.04 11.23
N ILE A 168 10.78 -10.03 11.18
CA ILE A 168 10.93 -10.92 10.03
C ILE A 168 9.63 -11.69 9.77
N MET A 169 8.99 -12.20 10.82
CA MET A 169 7.71 -12.90 10.73
C MET A 169 6.61 -11.96 10.20
N LEU A 170 6.49 -10.75 10.74
CA LEU A 170 5.47 -9.79 10.33
C LEU A 170 5.66 -9.31 8.89
N VAL A 171 6.91 -9.13 8.45
CA VAL A 171 7.23 -8.82 7.05
C VAL A 171 6.80 -9.97 6.13
N ALA A 172 7.08 -11.23 6.50
CA ALA A 172 6.63 -12.39 5.74
C ALA A 172 5.09 -12.46 5.67
N VAL A 173 4.40 -12.22 6.79
CA VAL A 173 2.94 -12.16 6.84
C VAL A 173 2.41 -11.02 5.96
N THR A 174 3.04 -9.85 5.97
CA THR A 174 2.64 -8.72 5.10
C THR A 174 2.73 -9.09 3.62
N ILE A 175 3.77 -9.81 3.19
CA ILE A 175 3.90 -10.32 1.82
C ILE A 175 2.74 -11.27 1.49
N ILE A 176 2.46 -12.23 2.37
CA ILE A 176 1.33 -13.18 2.19
C ILE A 176 0.00 -12.43 2.09
N CYS A 177 -0.25 -11.49 2.99
CA CYS A 177 -1.44 -10.64 3.00
C CYS A 177 -1.59 -9.83 1.71
N SER A 178 -0.50 -9.25 1.20
CA SER A 178 -0.50 -8.53 -0.08
C SER A 178 -0.86 -9.44 -1.25
N VAL A 179 -0.28 -10.65 -1.30
CA VAL A 179 -0.62 -11.65 -2.34
C VAL A 179 -2.09 -12.03 -2.26
N LEU A 180 -2.63 -12.29 -1.07
CA LEU A 180 -4.05 -12.60 -0.87
C LEU A 180 -4.95 -11.45 -1.32
N GLY A 181 -4.61 -10.21 -0.99
CA GLY A 181 -5.30 -9.00 -1.46
C GLY A 181 -5.31 -8.89 -2.98
N CYS A 182 -4.17 -9.18 -3.63
CA CYS A 182 -4.06 -9.22 -5.09
C CYS A 182 -4.95 -10.31 -5.71
N LEU A 183 -4.97 -11.52 -5.14
CA LEU A 183 -5.79 -12.62 -5.63
C LEU A 183 -7.29 -12.31 -5.49
N TRP A 184 -7.67 -11.71 -4.37
CA TRP A 184 -9.06 -11.30 -4.14
C TRP A 184 -9.48 -10.19 -5.12
N GLY A 185 -8.64 -9.17 -5.30
CA GLY A 185 -8.86 -8.10 -6.28
C GLY A 185 -9.05 -8.63 -7.70
N LYS A 186 -8.26 -9.62 -8.12
CA LYS A 186 -8.43 -10.28 -9.43
C LYS A 186 -9.79 -10.97 -9.57
N LYS A 187 -10.25 -11.69 -8.54
CA LYS A 187 -11.58 -12.32 -8.56
C LYS A 187 -12.71 -11.30 -8.73
N ILE A 188 -12.62 -10.14 -8.07
CA ILE A 188 -13.59 -9.05 -8.20
C ILE A 188 -13.60 -8.50 -9.63
N VAL A 189 -12.43 -8.26 -10.21
CA VAL A 189 -12.31 -7.77 -11.60
C VAL A 189 -12.89 -8.78 -12.58
N ALA A 190 -12.56 -10.06 -12.45
CA ALA A 190 -13.07 -11.12 -13.32
C ALA A 190 -14.61 -11.23 -13.27
N LYS A 191 -15.19 -11.23 -12.05
CA LYS A 191 -16.65 -11.30 -11.88
C LYS A 191 -17.39 -10.14 -12.55
N ARG A 192 -16.84 -8.92 -12.48
CA ARG A 192 -17.43 -7.75 -13.13
C ARG A 192 -17.40 -7.83 -14.66
N MET A 193 -16.33 -8.37 -15.23
CA MET A 193 -16.24 -8.54 -16.69
C MET A 193 -17.26 -9.56 -17.20
N THR A 194 -17.49 -10.65 -16.48
CA THR A 194 -18.51 -11.66 -16.83
C THR A 194 -19.92 -11.08 -16.77
N SER A 195 -20.23 -10.28 -15.76
CA SER A 195 -21.54 -9.64 -15.60
C SER A 195 -21.85 -8.63 -16.72
N GLN A 196 -20.86 -7.89 -17.20
CA GLN A 196 -21.06 -6.93 -18.29
C GLN A 196 -21.20 -7.63 -19.67
N GLY A 197 -20.58 -8.79 -19.86
CA GLY A 197 -20.76 -9.60 -21.08
C GLY A 197 -22.15 -10.23 -21.19
N SER A 198 -22.78 -10.54 -20.03
CA SER A 198 -24.15 -11.12 -20.00
C SER A 198 -25.28 -10.09 -20.20
N GLN A 199 -25.02 -8.79 -20.04
CA GLN A 199 -26.02 -7.74 -20.26
C GLN A 199 -26.05 -7.23 -21.71
N ASN A 200 -25.06 -7.60 -22.53
CA ASN A 200 -24.95 -7.17 -23.92
C ASN A 200 -25.37 -8.28 -24.94
N ASN A 201 -25.87 -9.40 -24.46
CA ASN A 201 -26.50 -10.47 -25.23
C ASN A 201 -28.00 -10.54 -24.89
#